data_3f2ec4f85cf183d5918db9c3e1e78b28
#
_entry.id   3f2ec4f85cf183d5918db9c3e1e78b28
#
_cell.length_a   1.000
_cell.length_b   1.000
_cell.length_c   1.000
_cell.angle_alpha   90.00
_cell.angle_beta   90.00
_cell.angle_gamma   90.00
#
_symmetry.space_group_name_H-M   'P 1'
#
loop_
_entity.id
_entity.type
_entity.pdbx_description
1 polymer ?
#
loop_
_entity_poly.entity_id
_entity_poly.type
_entity_poly.pdbx_seq_one_letter_code
_entity_poly.pdbx_strand_id
1 'polypeptide(L)'
;INEVLATITDEQRAELMEQIVTLASGGEVSEFAISCPAPETTNGVLRVGMECAYEPYNWTDMDGTSLGAVPISGEGKEGLYANGYDVQIAQYIANKLGMKLEIYSFEWDSLIPALESGAIDAIAAGMSPTAERAQQIDFSDTYYESNLVVIIRK
;
A
#
# COMPACT_ATOMS: atom_id res chain seq x y z
N ILE A 1 -7.54 -9.83 7.17
CA ILE A 1 -6.34 -9.39 6.41
C ILE A 1 -5.35 -10.55 6.28
N ASN A 2 -4.92 -11.20 7.37
CA ASN A 2 -3.90 -12.25 7.34
C ASN A 2 -4.26 -13.44 6.42
N GLU A 3 -5.51 -13.89 6.41
CA GLU A 3 -5.97 -14.95 5.50
C GLU A 3 -5.80 -14.54 4.02
N VAL A 4 -5.99 -13.26 3.71
CA VAL A 4 -5.77 -12.73 2.36
C VAL A 4 -4.28 -12.65 2.04
N LEU A 5 -3.46 -12.14 2.96
CA LEU A 5 -2.01 -12.07 2.80
C LEU A 5 -1.38 -13.45 2.60
N ALA A 6 -1.89 -14.48 3.27
CA ALA A 6 -1.44 -15.87 3.11
C ALA A 6 -1.72 -16.46 1.72
N THR A 7 -2.56 -15.83 0.89
CA THR A 7 -2.78 -16.26 -0.51
C THR A 7 -1.74 -15.75 -1.50
N ILE A 8 -0.86 -14.83 -1.06
CA ILE A 8 0.21 -14.28 -1.91
C ILE A 8 1.50 -15.02 -1.59
N THR A 9 2.09 -15.67 -2.60
CA THR A 9 3.36 -16.39 -2.41
C THR A 9 4.55 -15.44 -2.30
N ASP A 10 5.67 -15.93 -1.77
CA ASP A 10 6.90 -15.14 -1.65
C ASP A 10 7.45 -14.74 -3.04
N GLU A 11 7.31 -15.63 -4.04
CA GLU A 11 7.67 -15.31 -5.43
C GLU A 11 6.82 -14.17 -5.98
N GLN A 12 5.51 -14.19 -5.75
CA GLN A 12 4.61 -13.11 -6.18
C GLN A 12 4.93 -11.78 -5.49
N ARG A 13 5.32 -11.83 -4.21
CA ARG A 13 5.75 -10.63 -3.45
C ARG A 13 7.02 -10.03 -4.04
N ALA A 14 8.01 -10.89 -4.34
CA ALA A 14 9.27 -10.47 -4.94
C ALA A 14 9.06 -9.90 -6.35
N GLU A 15 8.29 -10.60 -7.20
CA GLU A 15 7.98 -10.15 -8.55
C GLU A 15 7.19 -8.83 -8.56
N LEU A 16 6.21 -8.68 -7.66
CA LEU A 16 5.49 -7.40 -7.52
C LEU A 16 6.45 -6.26 -7.18
N MET A 17 7.40 -6.47 -6.25
CA MET A 17 8.36 -5.42 -5.89
C MET A 17 9.25 -5.05 -7.08
N GLU A 18 9.72 -6.03 -7.88
CA GLU A 18 10.52 -5.75 -9.08
C GLU A 18 9.71 -4.95 -10.12
N GLN A 19 8.44 -5.27 -10.31
CA GLN A 19 7.53 -4.55 -11.21
C GLN A 19 7.31 -3.12 -10.71
N ILE A 20 7.11 -2.93 -9.41
CA ILE A 20 6.93 -1.61 -8.80
C ILE A 20 8.20 -0.75 -8.91
N VAL A 21 9.38 -1.32 -8.67
CA VAL A 21 10.66 -0.62 -8.88
C VAL A 21 10.85 -0.23 -10.35
N THR A 22 10.41 -1.07 -11.27
CA THR A 22 10.43 -0.76 -12.71
C THR A 22 9.56 0.45 -13.01
N LEU A 23 8.32 0.48 -12.50
CA LEU A 23 7.41 1.65 -12.66
C LEU A 23 7.99 2.92 -12.04
N ALA A 24 8.49 2.85 -10.81
CA ALA A 24 9.09 3.98 -10.11
C ALA A 24 10.31 4.55 -10.86
N SER A 25 11.00 3.71 -11.64
CA SER A 25 12.13 4.09 -12.50
C SER A 25 11.70 4.58 -13.89
N GLY A 26 10.40 4.72 -14.16
CA GLY A 26 9.86 5.15 -15.46
C GLY A 26 9.81 4.05 -16.53
N GLY A 27 9.94 2.78 -16.13
CA GLY A 27 9.75 1.62 -17.02
C GLY A 27 8.28 1.26 -17.20
N GLU A 28 8.01 0.37 -18.15
CA GLU A 28 6.67 -0.12 -18.45
C GLU A 28 6.41 -1.50 -17.80
N VAL A 29 5.24 -1.66 -17.20
CA VAL A 29 4.72 -2.92 -16.67
C VAL A 29 3.31 -3.10 -17.24
N SER A 30 3.02 -4.27 -17.79
CA SER A 30 1.73 -4.55 -18.43
C SER A 30 0.68 -5.12 -17.46
N GLU A 31 1.13 -5.84 -16.44
CA GLU A 31 0.28 -6.42 -15.39
C GLU A 31 1.12 -6.68 -14.13
N PHE A 32 0.46 -6.78 -12.99
CA PHE A 32 1.13 -7.12 -11.72
C PHE A 32 1.06 -8.62 -11.41
N ALA A 33 2.10 -9.12 -10.72
CA ALA A 33 2.20 -10.50 -10.24
C ALA A 33 1.05 -10.88 -9.30
N ILE A 34 0.45 -9.90 -8.65
CA ILE A 34 -0.80 -10.06 -7.91
C ILE A 34 -1.89 -9.23 -8.57
N SER A 35 -2.99 -9.85 -8.88
CA SER A 35 -4.20 -9.16 -9.34
C SER A 35 -5.43 -9.83 -8.74
N CYS A 36 -6.43 -9.03 -8.44
CA CYS A 36 -7.73 -9.49 -8.06
C CYS A 36 -8.75 -8.56 -8.70
N PRO A 37 -9.69 -9.07 -9.51
CA PRO A 37 -10.70 -8.23 -10.11
C PRO A 37 -11.44 -7.45 -9.02
N ALA A 38 -11.76 -6.18 -9.31
CA ALA A 38 -12.65 -5.42 -8.45
C ALA A 38 -14.01 -6.15 -8.33
N PRO A 39 -14.61 -6.21 -7.13
CA PRO A 39 -15.90 -6.83 -6.96
C PRO A 39 -16.98 -6.05 -7.73
N GLU A 40 -17.96 -6.75 -8.31
CA GLU A 40 -19.09 -6.12 -9.01
C GLU A 40 -19.92 -5.23 -8.06
N THR A 41 -20.04 -5.65 -6.80
CA THR A 41 -20.68 -4.90 -5.73
C THR A 41 -19.78 -4.89 -4.51
N THR A 42 -19.67 -3.76 -3.81
CA THR A 42 -18.84 -3.63 -2.63
C THR A 42 -19.65 -3.79 -1.34
N ASN A 43 -19.07 -4.47 -0.35
CA ASN A 43 -19.64 -4.67 0.99
C ASN A 43 -19.18 -3.59 1.99
N GLY A 44 -18.82 -2.41 1.50
CA GLY A 44 -18.30 -1.31 2.30
C GLY A 44 -17.01 -0.74 1.74
N VAL A 45 -16.33 0.05 2.57
CA VAL A 45 -15.10 0.76 2.23
C VAL A 45 -13.99 0.32 3.17
N LEU A 46 -12.81 0.06 2.63
CA LEU A 46 -11.56 -0.09 3.37
C LEU A 46 -10.76 1.21 3.22
N ARG A 47 -10.67 1.99 4.30
CA ARG A 47 -9.92 3.24 4.33
C ARG A 47 -8.49 2.95 4.78
N VAL A 48 -7.53 3.20 3.90
CA VAL A 48 -6.12 2.91 4.17
C VAL A 48 -5.31 4.19 4.19
N GLY A 49 -4.56 4.40 5.28
CA GLY A 49 -3.63 5.51 5.43
C GLY A 49 -2.22 5.14 4.97
N MET A 50 -1.56 6.08 4.28
CA MET A 50 -0.17 6.01 3.87
C MET A 50 0.41 7.42 3.69
N GLU A 51 1.74 7.55 3.56
CA GLU A 51 2.36 8.88 3.35
C GLU A 51 2.18 9.38 1.92
N CYS A 52 2.16 8.48 0.93
CA CYS A 52 2.24 8.77 -0.49
C CYS A 52 3.51 9.56 -0.89
N ALA A 53 4.60 9.35 -0.17
CA ALA A 53 5.90 10.00 -0.35
C ALA A 53 7.10 9.07 -0.11
N TYR A 54 6.90 7.75 -0.09
CA TYR A 54 7.90 6.74 0.25
C TYR A 54 8.05 5.69 -0.87
N GLU A 55 8.74 6.03 -1.95
CA GLU A 55 9.07 5.08 -3.03
C GLU A 55 10.03 3.98 -2.55
N PRO A 56 9.87 2.74 -3.04
CA PRO A 56 8.86 2.22 -3.96
C PRO A 56 7.58 1.73 -3.27
N TYR A 57 7.45 1.94 -1.96
CA TYR A 57 6.31 1.43 -1.18
C TYR A 57 5.02 2.18 -1.49
N ASN A 58 5.04 3.50 -1.40
CA ASN A 58 3.88 4.32 -1.72
C ASN A 58 4.33 5.75 -2.12
N TRP A 59 3.87 6.25 -3.26
CA TRP A 59 4.18 7.59 -3.74
C TRP A 59 2.97 8.24 -4.40
N THR A 60 3.04 9.57 -4.60
CA THR A 60 2.02 10.31 -5.34
C THR A 60 2.30 10.25 -6.84
N ASP A 61 1.39 9.66 -7.59
CA ASP A 61 1.31 9.71 -9.03
C ASP A 61 0.43 10.91 -9.42
N MET A 62 1.00 11.84 -10.19
CA MET A 62 0.40 13.16 -10.42
C MET A 62 -0.72 13.16 -11.47
N ASP A 63 -0.79 12.17 -12.34
CA ASP A 63 -1.75 12.09 -13.44
C ASP A 63 -2.58 10.79 -13.47
N GLY A 64 -2.21 9.82 -12.65
CA GLY A 64 -2.91 8.55 -12.54
C GLY A 64 -2.82 7.67 -13.78
N THR A 65 -1.82 7.91 -14.64
CA THR A 65 -1.65 7.13 -15.87
C THR A 65 -0.86 5.85 -15.68
N SER A 66 -0.11 5.74 -14.59
CA SER A 66 0.66 4.55 -14.28
C SER A 66 -0.25 3.37 -13.92
N LEU A 67 0.15 2.17 -14.31
CA LEU A 67 -0.57 0.95 -13.95
C LEU A 67 -0.78 0.87 -12.43
N GLY A 68 -2.02 0.62 -12.01
CA GLY A 68 -2.38 0.42 -10.61
C GLY A 68 -2.47 1.68 -9.76
N ALA A 69 -2.44 2.87 -10.38
CA ALA A 69 -2.65 4.13 -9.67
C ALA A 69 -4.10 4.19 -9.11
N VAL A 70 -4.22 4.57 -7.83
CA VAL A 70 -5.49 4.66 -7.10
C VAL A 70 -5.70 6.11 -6.66
N PRO A 71 -6.88 6.73 -6.89
CA PRO A 71 -7.14 8.09 -6.44
C PRO A 71 -6.90 8.26 -4.94
N ILE A 72 -6.22 9.34 -4.56
CA ILE A 72 -6.09 9.73 -3.14
C ILE A 72 -7.39 10.43 -2.74
N SER A 73 -8.00 9.96 -1.66
CA SER A 73 -9.23 10.50 -1.08
C SER A 73 -8.94 11.67 -0.14
N GLY A 74 -9.90 12.56 0.01
CA GLY A 74 -9.85 13.69 0.94
C GLY A 74 -9.86 15.04 0.23
N GLU A 75 -10.17 16.09 1.00
CA GLU A 75 -10.23 17.47 0.49
C GLU A 75 -8.84 17.95 0.03
N GLY A 76 -8.78 18.57 -1.13
CA GLY A 76 -7.54 19.10 -1.72
C GLY A 76 -6.63 18.03 -2.32
N LYS A 77 -7.13 16.81 -2.52
CA LYS A 77 -6.40 15.71 -3.15
C LYS A 77 -6.93 15.35 -4.55
N GLU A 78 -7.84 16.15 -5.07
CA GLU A 78 -8.48 15.91 -6.37
C GLU A 78 -7.44 15.85 -7.50
N GLY A 79 -7.48 14.77 -8.26
CA GLY A 79 -6.54 14.55 -9.38
C GLY A 79 -5.17 14.04 -8.96
N LEU A 80 -4.95 13.73 -7.69
CA LEU A 80 -3.76 13.03 -7.20
C LEU A 80 -4.07 11.55 -7.00
N TYR A 81 -3.08 10.72 -7.24
CA TYR A 81 -3.19 9.27 -7.14
C TYR A 81 -2.04 8.71 -6.30
N ALA A 82 -2.29 7.61 -5.63
CA ALA A 82 -1.26 6.85 -4.95
C ALA A 82 -0.86 5.65 -5.82
N ASN A 83 0.42 5.34 -5.87
CA ASN A 83 0.93 4.11 -6.48
C ASN A 83 2.04 3.53 -5.61
N GLY A 84 2.41 2.27 -5.84
CA GLY A 84 3.47 1.60 -5.10
C GLY A 84 3.07 0.24 -4.54
N TYR A 85 4.05 -0.42 -3.93
CA TYR A 85 3.88 -1.78 -3.39
C TYR A 85 2.74 -1.85 -2.37
N ASP A 86 2.72 -0.93 -1.40
CA ASP A 86 1.68 -0.86 -0.36
C ASP A 86 0.28 -0.64 -0.96
N VAL A 87 0.21 0.16 -2.04
CA VAL A 87 -1.04 0.43 -2.76
C VAL A 87 -1.59 -0.83 -3.42
N GLN A 88 -0.72 -1.62 -4.08
CA GLN A 88 -1.15 -2.86 -4.74
C GLN A 88 -1.55 -3.94 -3.72
N ILE A 89 -0.85 -4.05 -2.60
CA ILE A 89 -1.23 -4.93 -1.49
C ILE A 89 -2.59 -4.49 -0.91
N ALA A 90 -2.80 -3.20 -0.65
CA ALA A 90 -4.06 -2.68 -0.14
C ALA A 90 -5.22 -2.92 -1.12
N GLN A 91 -4.99 -2.72 -2.42
CA GLN A 91 -5.99 -2.98 -3.47
C GLN A 91 -6.36 -4.47 -3.56
N TYR A 92 -5.35 -5.34 -3.50
CA TYR A 92 -5.58 -6.79 -3.48
C TYR A 92 -6.41 -7.20 -2.26
N ILE A 93 -6.06 -6.70 -1.07
CA ILE A 93 -6.82 -6.98 0.17
C ILE A 93 -8.26 -6.50 0.05
N ALA A 94 -8.48 -5.25 -0.37
CA ALA A 94 -9.81 -4.67 -0.51
C ALA A 94 -10.67 -5.49 -1.48
N ASN A 95 -10.13 -5.84 -2.65
CA ASN A 95 -10.85 -6.63 -3.65
C ASN A 95 -11.20 -8.05 -3.13
N LYS A 96 -10.28 -8.72 -2.44
CA LYS A 96 -10.51 -10.04 -1.82
C LYS A 96 -11.57 -10.01 -0.71
N LEU A 97 -11.66 -8.90 0.01
CA LEU A 97 -12.68 -8.67 1.04
C LEU A 97 -14.03 -8.19 0.46
N GLY A 98 -14.10 -7.93 -0.85
CA GLY A 98 -15.29 -7.37 -1.48
C GLY A 98 -15.55 -5.92 -1.09
N MET A 99 -14.51 -5.15 -0.75
CA MET A 99 -14.61 -3.77 -0.30
C MET A 99 -14.05 -2.80 -1.36
N LYS A 100 -14.56 -1.56 -1.35
CA LYS A 100 -13.95 -0.46 -2.10
C LYS A 100 -12.72 0.02 -1.36
N LEU A 101 -11.58 0.16 -2.02
CA LEU A 101 -10.40 0.82 -1.45
C LEU A 101 -10.57 2.34 -1.50
N GLU A 102 -10.27 3.01 -0.39
CA GLU A 102 -10.03 4.45 -0.33
C GLU A 102 -8.69 4.71 0.34
N ILE A 103 -7.81 5.46 -0.32
CA ILE A 103 -6.48 5.80 0.19
C ILE A 103 -6.50 7.23 0.70
N TYR A 104 -5.98 7.41 1.92
CA TYR A 104 -5.81 8.71 2.56
C TYR A 104 -4.33 8.99 2.81
N SER A 105 -3.85 10.14 2.32
CA SER A 105 -2.48 10.58 2.53
C SER A 105 -2.36 11.35 3.85
N PHE A 106 -1.43 10.91 4.71
CA PHE A 106 -1.12 11.53 6.00
C PHE A 106 0.39 11.74 6.14
N GLU A 107 0.78 12.73 6.94
CA GLU A 107 2.13 12.77 7.47
C GLU A 107 2.40 11.55 8.36
N TRP A 108 3.64 11.05 8.40
CA TRP A 108 4.01 9.82 9.12
C TRP A 108 3.49 9.78 10.55
N ASP A 109 3.73 10.84 11.32
CA ASP A 109 3.35 10.92 12.74
C ASP A 109 1.83 10.98 12.97
N SER A 110 1.05 11.20 11.92
CA SER A 110 -0.41 11.26 11.97
C SER A 110 -1.09 9.93 11.65
N LEU A 111 -0.36 8.92 11.14
CA LEU A 111 -0.94 7.64 10.71
C LEU A 111 -1.55 6.87 11.90
N ILE A 112 -0.80 6.66 12.98
CA ILE A 112 -1.29 5.95 14.17
C ILE A 112 -2.46 6.69 14.81
N PRO A 113 -2.40 8.00 15.09
CA PRO A 113 -3.54 8.77 15.56
C PRO A 113 -4.79 8.67 14.65
N ALA A 114 -4.62 8.66 13.34
CA ALA A 114 -5.74 8.50 12.41
C ALA A 114 -6.39 7.10 12.51
N LEU A 115 -5.59 6.05 12.71
CA LEU A 115 -6.09 4.70 12.95
C LEU A 115 -6.82 4.60 14.30
N GLU A 116 -6.24 5.11 15.37
CA GLU A 116 -6.84 5.09 16.72
C GLU A 116 -8.16 5.85 16.79
N SER A 117 -8.28 6.96 16.05
CA SER A 117 -9.53 7.75 15.98
C SER A 117 -10.60 7.13 15.09
N GLY A 118 -10.27 6.10 14.31
CA GLY A 118 -11.17 5.48 13.33
C GLY A 118 -11.36 6.32 12.06
N ALA A 119 -10.50 7.30 11.79
CA ALA A 119 -10.49 8.02 10.53
C ALA A 119 -10.10 7.12 9.36
N ILE A 120 -9.22 6.14 9.61
CA ILE A 120 -8.84 5.06 8.70
C ILE A 120 -9.02 3.71 9.38
N ASP A 121 -9.07 2.64 8.59
CA ASP A 121 -9.29 1.26 9.06
C ASP A 121 -7.98 0.46 9.11
N ALA A 122 -6.97 0.88 8.35
CA ALA A 122 -5.66 0.25 8.29
C ALA A 122 -4.57 1.25 7.86
N ILE A 123 -3.31 0.91 8.16
CA ILE A 123 -2.12 1.60 7.67
C ILE A 123 -1.35 0.63 6.75
N ALA A 124 -1.01 1.08 5.55
CA ALA A 124 -0.07 0.41 4.64
C ALA A 124 0.97 1.44 4.20
N ALA A 125 2.11 1.48 4.88
CA ALA A 125 3.10 2.55 4.74
C ALA A 125 4.55 2.05 4.96
N GLY A 126 4.84 0.77 4.65
CA GLY A 126 6.15 0.20 4.96
C GLY A 126 6.48 0.22 6.46
N MET A 127 5.46 0.28 7.31
CA MET A 127 5.61 0.44 8.76
C MET A 127 6.05 -0.86 9.42
N SER A 128 7.29 -0.89 9.92
CA SER A 128 7.80 -2.03 10.69
C SER A 128 7.17 -2.11 12.08
N PRO A 129 6.81 -3.31 12.55
CA PRO A 129 6.36 -3.52 13.91
C PRO A 129 7.52 -3.26 14.89
N THR A 130 7.26 -2.44 15.91
CA THR A 130 8.16 -2.24 17.05
C THR A 130 7.39 -2.52 18.34
N ALA A 131 8.11 -2.82 19.43
CA ALA A 131 7.47 -3.07 20.72
C ALA A 131 6.66 -1.87 21.22
N GLU A 132 7.06 -0.65 20.86
CA GLU A 132 6.34 0.58 21.20
C GLU A 132 5.04 0.71 20.40
N ARG A 133 5.10 0.52 19.07
CA ARG A 133 3.91 0.58 18.20
C ARG A 133 2.92 -0.51 18.52
N ALA A 134 3.39 -1.73 18.82
CA ALA A 134 2.55 -2.86 19.19
C ALA A 134 1.79 -2.68 20.52
N GLN A 135 2.09 -1.64 21.31
CA GLN A 135 1.29 -1.26 22.47
C GLN A 135 0.08 -0.38 22.12
N GLN A 136 0.06 0.18 20.91
CA GLN A 136 -0.96 1.13 20.46
C GLN A 136 -1.85 0.54 19.37
N ILE A 137 -1.27 -0.26 18.47
CA ILE A 137 -1.96 -0.82 17.30
C ILE A 137 -1.58 -2.28 17.10
N ASP A 138 -2.47 -3.04 16.47
CA ASP A 138 -2.20 -4.41 16.02
C ASP A 138 -1.53 -4.42 14.65
N PHE A 139 -0.64 -5.38 14.42
CA PHE A 139 0.00 -5.61 13.13
C PHE A 139 -0.53 -6.89 12.47
N SER A 140 -0.63 -6.85 11.15
CA SER A 140 -0.82 -8.06 10.35
C SER A 140 0.46 -8.90 10.29
N ASP A 141 0.36 -10.08 9.68
CA ASP A 141 1.55 -10.81 9.22
C ASP A 141 2.35 -9.94 8.23
N THR A 142 3.65 -10.14 8.20
CA THR A 142 4.56 -9.40 7.32
C THR A 142 4.18 -9.62 5.86
N TYR A 143 3.97 -8.54 5.12
CA TYR A 143 3.65 -8.61 3.70
C TYR A 143 4.86 -8.36 2.78
N TYR A 144 5.97 -7.85 3.31
CA TYR A 144 7.24 -7.70 2.63
C TYR A 144 8.42 -7.67 3.61
N GLU A 145 9.52 -8.37 3.28
CA GLU A 145 10.77 -8.33 4.03
C GLU A 145 11.84 -7.61 3.21
N SER A 146 12.49 -6.62 3.81
CA SER A 146 13.58 -5.87 3.20
C SER A 146 14.87 -6.00 4.00
N ASN A 147 16.01 -5.94 3.30
CA ASN A 147 17.32 -5.91 3.92
C ASN A 147 17.98 -4.55 3.69
N LEU A 148 18.36 -3.89 4.77
CA LEU A 148 19.17 -2.69 4.70
C LEU A 148 20.65 -3.05 4.52
N VAL A 149 21.31 -2.42 3.56
CA VAL A 149 22.74 -2.59 3.29
C VAL A 149 23.46 -1.24 3.32
N VAL A 150 24.71 -1.24 3.74
CA VAL A 150 25.57 -0.06 3.69
C VAL A 150 26.48 -0.17 2.48
N ILE A 151 26.42 0.81 1.60
CA ILE A 151 27.32 0.93 0.46
C ILE A 151 28.56 1.70 0.90
N ILE A 152 29.74 1.11 0.73
CA ILE A 152 31.03 1.74 1.05
C ILE A 152 31.87 1.85 -0.22
N ARG A 153 32.79 2.82 -0.23
CA ARG A 153 33.78 2.91 -1.29
C ARG A 153 34.74 1.71 -1.20
N LYS A 154 35.04 1.13 -2.38
CA LYS A 154 36.00 0.04 -2.52
C LYS A 154 37.43 0.56 -2.41
#